data_f07bdcc603d4c210fd142a72b533e92c
#
_entry.id   f07bdcc603d4c210fd142a72b533e92c
#
_cell.length_a   1.000
_cell.length_b   1.000
_cell.length_c   1.000
_cell.angle_alpha   90.00
_cell.angle_beta   90.00
_cell.angle_gamma   90.00
#
_symmetry.space_group_name_H-M   'P 1'
#
loop_
_entity.id
_entity.type
_entity.pdbx_description
1 polymer ?
#
loop_
_entity_poly.entity_id
_entity_poly.type
_entity_poly.pdbx_seq_one_letter_code
_entity_poly.pdbx_strand_id
1 'polypeptide(L)'
;METVITGFIKKEYQRYEVTEDLDMSIDHVMYVTEHMMNYLIGKEEELSVVTTVEGREQDFFNERDRLHMRDVRNLFLGGMKVGVICLAVAAVILAVLRKREEDWKRLYFRTYSIALSAWLVIGVLLGIAFRVDFTTCFTIFHKLFFYQ
;
A
#
# COMPACT_ATOMS: atom_id res chain seq x y z
N MET A 1 15.42 -16.22 9.42
CA MET A 1 14.11 -16.88 9.17
C MET A 1 13.40 -16.00 8.15
N GLU A 2 13.38 -16.44 6.88
CA GLU A 2 12.66 -15.70 5.84
C GLU A 2 11.18 -15.64 6.20
N THR A 3 10.63 -14.45 6.23
CA THR A 3 9.19 -14.26 6.39
C THR A 3 8.48 -14.82 5.14
N VAL A 4 7.27 -15.33 5.28
CA VAL A 4 6.46 -15.87 4.15
C VAL A 4 6.36 -14.83 3.01
N ILE A 5 6.28 -13.56 3.36
CA ILE A 5 6.23 -12.44 2.40
C ILE A 5 7.54 -12.32 1.62
N THR A 6 8.69 -12.41 2.28
CA THR A 6 10.02 -12.33 1.66
C THR A 6 10.22 -13.48 0.67
N GLY A 7 9.83 -14.70 1.06
CA GLY A 7 9.90 -15.87 0.19
C GLY A 7 8.97 -15.77 -1.04
N PHE A 8 7.79 -15.18 -0.87
CA PHE A 8 6.87 -14.93 -1.99
C PHE A 8 7.46 -13.92 -2.98
N ILE A 9 7.93 -12.76 -2.49
CA ILE A 9 8.53 -11.70 -3.34
C ILE A 9 9.73 -12.25 -4.11
N LYS A 10 10.62 -12.99 -3.44
CA LYS A 10 11.80 -13.61 -4.07
C LYS A 10 11.40 -14.55 -5.22
N LYS A 11 10.35 -15.37 -5.02
CA LYS A 11 9.83 -16.26 -6.05
C LYS A 11 9.24 -15.51 -7.25
N GLU A 12 8.53 -14.41 -7.00
CA GLU A 12 7.97 -13.59 -8.09
C GLU A 12 9.08 -12.87 -8.86
N TYR A 13 10.10 -12.35 -8.19
CA TYR A 13 11.25 -11.74 -8.87
C TYR A 13 12.01 -12.74 -9.78
N GLN A 14 12.15 -14.00 -9.33
CA GLN A 14 12.72 -15.06 -10.16
C GLN A 14 11.81 -15.43 -11.35
N ARG A 15 10.49 -15.43 -11.13
CA ARG A 15 9.51 -15.76 -12.16
C ARG A 15 9.45 -14.72 -13.29
N TYR A 16 9.64 -13.45 -12.97
CA TYR A 16 9.59 -12.34 -13.91
C TYR A 16 10.98 -11.87 -14.37
N GLU A 17 12.04 -12.65 -14.06
CA GLU A 17 13.42 -12.39 -14.51
C GLU A 17 13.92 -10.98 -14.13
N VAL A 18 13.40 -10.40 -13.05
CA VAL A 18 13.71 -9.03 -12.60
C VAL A 18 15.21 -8.82 -12.38
N THR A 19 15.93 -9.88 -11.98
CA THR A 19 17.38 -9.84 -11.78
C THR A 19 18.16 -9.67 -13.08
N GLU A 20 17.63 -10.19 -14.19
CA GLU A 20 18.23 -10.04 -15.52
C GLU A 20 17.95 -8.64 -16.05
N ASP A 21 16.72 -8.14 -15.91
CA ASP A 21 16.33 -6.80 -16.33
C ASP A 21 17.11 -5.69 -15.61
N LEU A 22 17.46 -5.90 -14.34
CA LEU A 22 18.21 -4.94 -13.53
C LEU A 22 19.72 -5.16 -13.50
N ASP A 23 20.22 -6.25 -14.13
CA ASP A 23 21.62 -6.70 -14.03
C ASP A 23 22.12 -6.73 -12.56
N MET A 24 21.29 -7.27 -11.68
CA MET A 24 21.54 -7.32 -10.24
C MET A 24 21.35 -8.73 -9.69
N SER A 25 22.11 -9.06 -8.63
CA SER A 25 21.87 -10.32 -7.91
C SER A 25 20.55 -10.27 -7.16
N ILE A 26 19.90 -11.43 -6.98
CA ILE A 26 18.63 -11.54 -6.23
C ILE A 26 18.74 -10.99 -4.81
N ASP A 27 19.89 -11.13 -4.15
CA ASP A 27 20.11 -10.66 -2.80
C ASP A 27 20.16 -9.12 -2.75
N HIS A 28 20.74 -8.47 -3.77
CA HIS A 28 20.74 -7.01 -3.89
C HIS A 28 19.32 -6.48 -4.17
N VAL A 29 18.58 -7.10 -5.08
CA VAL A 29 17.18 -6.72 -5.37
C VAL A 29 16.32 -6.86 -4.11
N MET A 30 16.49 -7.94 -3.35
CA MET A 30 15.76 -8.14 -2.08
C MET A 30 16.16 -7.10 -1.03
N TYR A 31 17.43 -6.74 -0.92
CA TYR A 31 17.90 -5.69 0.00
C TYR A 31 17.28 -4.33 -0.32
N VAL A 32 17.28 -3.92 -1.60
CA VAL A 32 16.63 -2.68 -2.07
C VAL A 32 15.13 -2.70 -1.74
N THR A 33 14.47 -3.83 -2.00
CA THR A 33 13.03 -3.99 -1.72
C THR A 33 12.73 -3.87 -0.23
N GLU A 34 13.52 -4.50 0.63
CA GLU A 34 13.34 -4.43 2.09
C GLU A 34 13.51 -2.99 2.59
N HIS A 35 14.54 -2.30 2.12
CA HIS A 35 14.79 -0.90 2.48
C HIS A 35 13.64 0.01 2.01
N MET A 36 13.17 -0.16 0.77
CA MET A 36 12.02 0.56 0.24
C MET A 36 10.75 0.31 1.08
N MET A 37 10.47 -0.93 1.45
CA MET A 37 9.32 -1.26 2.30
C MET A 37 9.44 -0.64 3.69
N ASN A 38 10.63 -0.67 4.30
CA ASN A 38 10.89 -0.05 5.60
C ASN A 38 10.71 1.47 5.53
N TYR A 39 11.15 2.10 4.45
CA TYR A 39 10.90 3.52 4.21
C TYR A 39 9.40 3.84 4.11
N LEU A 40 8.62 3.07 3.36
CA LEU A 40 7.18 3.27 3.19
C LEU A 40 6.40 3.17 4.50
N ILE A 41 6.77 2.23 5.38
CA ILE A 41 6.11 2.07 6.69
C ILE A 41 6.68 3.00 7.77
N GLY A 42 7.64 3.87 7.43
CA GLY A 42 8.19 4.89 8.31
C GLY A 42 9.26 4.40 9.27
N LYS A 43 9.86 3.23 9.04
CA LYS A 43 10.99 2.73 9.83
C LYS A 43 12.32 3.36 9.42
N GLU A 44 12.45 3.73 8.13
CA GLU A 44 13.59 4.45 7.58
C GLU A 44 13.20 5.88 7.25
N GLU A 45 14.07 6.84 7.49
CA GLU A 45 13.81 8.26 7.23
C GLU A 45 14.13 8.66 5.80
N GLU A 46 15.16 8.05 5.22
CA GLU A 46 15.66 8.36 3.88
C GLU A 46 15.58 7.13 2.97
N LEU A 47 15.30 7.37 1.70
CA LEU A 47 15.35 6.36 0.64
C LEU A 47 16.66 6.53 -0.13
N SER A 48 17.75 5.98 0.41
CA SER A 48 19.06 5.94 -0.23
C SER A 48 19.67 4.55 -0.02
N VAL A 49 19.89 3.85 -1.11
CA VAL A 49 20.44 2.49 -1.09
C VAL A 49 21.59 2.42 -2.08
N VAL A 50 22.81 2.47 -1.56
CA VAL A 50 23.99 2.27 -2.38
C VAL A 50 24.16 0.79 -2.65
N THR A 51 24.13 0.41 -3.91
CA THR A 51 24.29 -0.98 -4.37
C THR A 51 24.99 -1.02 -5.72
N THR A 52 25.39 -2.22 -6.14
CA THR A 52 26.00 -2.42 -7.44
C THR A 52 24.92 -2.58 -8.49
N VAL A 53 24.84 -1.61 -9.41
CA VAL A 53 23.96 -1.62 -10.58
C VAL A 53 24.87 -1.56 -11.81
N GLU A 54 24.71 -2.49 -12.76
CA GLU A 54 25.55 -2.57 -13.97
C GLU A 54 27.06 -2.58 -13.66
N GLY A 55 27.45 -3.22 -12.54
CA GLY A 55 28.86 -3.32 -12.12
C GLY A 55 29.45 -2.05 -11.51
N ARG A 56 28.64 -1.03 -11.20
CA ARG A 56 29.08 0.21 -10.55
C ARG A 56 28.36 0.42 -9.23
N GLU A 57 29.08 0.85 -8.20
CA GLU A 57 28.47 1.31 -6.96
C GLU A 57 27.80 2.66 -7.18
N GLN A 58 26.48 2.69 -7.02
CA GLN A 58 25.70 3.91 -7.12
C GLN A 58 24.43 3.80 -6.24
N ASP A 59 23.81 4.95 -5.99
CA ASP A 59 22.50 4.94 -5.33
C ASP A 59 21.46 4.39 -6.33
N PHE A 60 20.69 3.40 -5.89
CA PHE A 60 19.65 2.77 -6.71
C PHE A 60 18.53 3.74 -7.08
N PHE A 61 18.22 4.67 -6.18
CA PHE A 61 17.14 5.63 -6.36
C PHE A 61 17.68 7.00 -6.80
N ASN A 62 17.24 7.47 -7.94
CA ASN A 62 17.52 8.82 -8.38
C ASN A 62 16.67 9.86 -7.63
N GLU A 63 16.92 11.14 -7.81
CA GLU A 63 16.22 12.22 -7.10
C GLU A 63 14.70 12.23 -7.40
N ARG A 64 14.31 11.95 -8.63
CA ARG A 64 12.90 11.88 -9.04
C ARG A 64 12.19 10.70 -8.38
N ASP A 65 12.85 9.55 -8.30
CA ASP A 65 12.32 8.35 -7.63
C ASP A 65 12.09 8.64 -6.14
N ARG A 66 13.06 9.28 -5.48
CA ARG A 66 12.95 9.68 -4.07
C ARG A 66 11.81 10.67 -3.81
N LEU A 67 11.62 11.64 -4.69
CA LEU A 67 10.50 12.58 -4.60
C LEU A 67 9.16 11.84 -4.72
N HIS A 68 9.02 10.98 -5.73
CA HIS A 68 7.82 10.19 -5.94
C HIS A 68 7.55 9.25 -4.74
N MET A 69 8.56 8.53 -4.29
CA MET A 69 8.43 7.61 -3.16
C MET A 69 8.11 8.32 -1.83
N ARG A 70 8.54 9.57 -1.66
CA ARG A 70 8.13 10.40 -0.54
C ARG A 70 6.64 10.69 -0.55
N ASP A 71 6.08 10.99 -1.71
CA ASP A 71 4.64 11.23 -1.86
C ASP A 71 3.85 9.95 -1.61
N VAL A 72 4.32 8.81 -2.13
CA VAL A 72 3.74 7.48 -1.86
C VAL A 72 3.78 7.16 -0.36
N ARG A 73 4.90 7.42 0.31
CA ARG A 73 5.04 7.26 1.77
C ARG A 73 4.03 8.10 2.54
N ASN A 74 3.91 9.37 2.18
CA ASN A 74 2.97 10.29 2.84
C ASN A 74 1.52 9.82 2.67
N LEU A 75 1.16 9.36 1.49
CA LEU A 75 -0.15 8.78 1.21
C LEU A 75 -0.38 7.50 2.06
N PHE A 76 0.60 6.61 2.11
CA PHE A 76 0.52 5.36 2.84
C PHE A 76 0.38 5.60 4.36
N LEU A 77 1.27 6.40 4.94
CA LEU A 77 1.22 6.74 6.36
C LEU A 77 -0.03 7.57 6.72
N GLY A 78 -0.44 8.46 5.83
CA GLY A 78 -1.70 9.22 5.95
C GLY A 78 -2.90 8.27 5.98
N GLY A 79 -2.98 7.33 5.06
CA GLY A 79 -4.03 6.31 5.01
C GLY A 79 -4.07 5.45 6.27
N MET A 80 -2.91 5.02 6.78
CA MET A 80 -2.82 4.29 8.05
C MET A 80 -3.34 5.11 9.23
N LYS A 81 -2.97 6.39 9.33
CA LYS A 81 -3.47 7.30 10.39
C LYS A 81 -4.98 7.45 10.32
N VAL A 82 -5.53 7.69 9.12
CA VAL A 82 -6.98 7.77 8.91
C VAL A 82 -7.66 6.47 9.31
N GLY A 83 -7.10 5.32 8.93
CA GLY A 83 -7.62 4.00 9.32
C GLY A 83 -7.70 3.82 10.84
N VAL A 84 -6.64 4.17 11.58
CA VAL A 84 -6.62 4.11 13.05
C VAL A 84 -7.68 5.04 13.66
N ILE A 85 -7.80 6.28 13.16
CA ILE A 85 -8.82 7.24 13.62
C ILE A 85 -10.22 6.67 13.37
N CYS A 86 -10.50 6.14 12.18
CA CYS A 86 -11.79 5.53 11.86
C CYS A 86 -12.14 4.36 12.80
N LEU A 87 -11.15 3.50 13.11
CA LEU A 87 -11.32 2.40 14.06
C LEU A 87 -11.65 2.92 15.47
N ALA A 88 -10.95 3.95 15.94
CA ALA A 88 -11.21 4.56 17.24
C ALA A 88 -12.62 5.17 17.31
N VAL A 89 -13.03 5.90 16.27
CA VAL A 89 -14.38 6.48 16.16
C VAL A 89 -15.44 5.39 16.14
N ALA A 90 -15.22 4.33 15.34
CA ALA A 90 -16.15 3.20 15.29
C ALA A 90 -16.30 2.50 16.66
N ALA A 91 -15.20 2.33 17.42
CA ALA A 91 -15.23 1.77 18.77
C ALA A 91 -16.02 2.65 19.74
N VAL A 92 -15.84 3.97 19.68
CA VAL A 92 -16.61 4.93 20.51
C VAL A 92 -18.08 4.87 20.17
N ILE A 93 -18.46 4.90 18.90
CA ILE A 93 -19.85 4.81 18.45
C ILE A 93 -20.48 3.51 18.96
N LEU A 94 -19.79 2.39 18.81
CA LEU A 94 -20.27 1.08 19.27
C LEU A 94 -20.48 1.06 20.79
N ALA A 95 -19.55 1.65 21.55
CA ALA A 95 -19.67 1.74 23.01
C ALA A 95 -20.87 2.61 23.44
N VAL A 96 -21.14 3.71 22.74
CA VAL A 96 -22.29 4.59 22.99
C VAL A 96 -23.59 3.89 22.65
N LEU A 97 -23.68 3.24 21.48
CA LEU A 97 -24.87 2.48 21.07
C LEU A 97 -25.19 1.38 22.07
N ARG A 98 -24.17 0.62 22.50
CA ARG A 98 -24.35 -0.45 23.48
C ARG A 98 -24.93 0.03 24.84
N LYS A 99 -24.63 1.30 25.21
CA LYS A 99 -25.09 1.87 26.46
C LYS A 99 -26.49 2.52 26.38
N ARG A 100 -26.88 2.98 25.19
CA ARG A 100 -28.09 3.79 25.01
C ARG A 100 -29.26 3.06 24.39
N GLU A 101 -28.99 2.01 23.60
CA GLU A 101 -29.99 1.32 22.79
C GLU A 101 -30.20 -0.11 23.30
N GLU A 102 -31.43 -0.50 23.62
CA GLU A 102 -31.74 -1.87 24.01
C GLU A 102 -31.50 -2.85 22.82
N ASP A 103 -31.86 -2.41 21.63
CA ASP A 103 -31.71 -3.19 20.39
C ASP A 103 -30.41 -2.88 19.61
N TRP A 104 -29.34 -2.48 20.30
CA TRP A 104 -28.07 -2.07 19.68
C TRP A 104 -27.48 -3.11 18.73
N LYS A 105 -27.67 -4.42 19.00
CA LYS A 105 -27.20 -5.50 18.14
C LYS A 105 -27.90 -5.46 16.79
N ARG A 106 -29.22 -5.31 16.76
CA ARG A 106 -30.01 -5.24 15.53
C ARG A 106 -29.63 -4.02 14.71
N LEU A 107 -29.46 -2.87 15.34
CA LEU A 107 -29.03 -1.63 14.70
C LEU A 107 -27.62 -1.79 14.10
N TYR A 108 -26.69 -2.34 14.90
CA TYR A 108 -25.32 -2.60 14.46
C TYR A 108 -25.28 -3.52 13.24
N PHE A 109 -25.91 -4.70 13.29
CA PHE A 109 -25.91 -5.64 12.16
C PHE A 109 -26.57 -5.07 10.92
N ARG A 110 -27.65 -4.34 11.05
CA ARG A 110 -28.31 -3.68 9.91
C ARG A 110 -27.39 -2.65 9.25
N THR A 111 -26.80 -1.75 10.06
CA THR A 111 -25.90 -0.71 9.56
C THR A 111 -24.64 -1.31 8.93
N TYR A 112 -24.06 -2.33 9.60
CA TYR A 112 -22.89 -3.05 9.09
C TYR A 112 -23.20 -3.73 7.76
N SER A 113 -24.34 -4.42 7.63
CA SER A 113 -24.72 -5.08 6.38
C SER A 113 -24.90 -4.09 5.23
N ILE A 114 -25.53 -2.93 5.49
CA ILE A 114 -25.70 -1.87 4.47
C ILE A 114 -24.32 -1.33 4.06
N ALA A 115 -23.46 -1.02 5.03
CA ALA A 115 -22.12 -0.51 4.75
C ALA A 115 -21.28 -1.53 3.96
N LEU A 116 -21.30 -2.80 4.36
CA LEU A 116 -20.60 -3.87 3.67
C LEU A 116 -21.10 -4.04 2.23
N SER A 117 -22.43 -4.02 2.02
CA SER A 117 -23.03 -4.11 0.68
C SER A 117 -22.62 -2.93 -0.19
N ALA A 118 -22.61 -1.71 0.36
CA ALA A 118 -22.16 -0.52 -0.37
C ALA A 118 -20.68 -0.63 -0.79
N TRP A 119 -19.80 -1.09 0.13
CA TRP A 119 -18.39 -1.32 -0.16
C TRP A 119 -18.16 -2.39 -1.22
N LEU A 120 -18.92 -3.49 -1.19
CA LEU A 120 -18.85 -4.52 -2.21
C LEU A 120 -19.26 -3.99 -3.58
N VAL A 121 -20.34 -3.20 -3.66
CA VAL A 121 -20.77 -2.57 -4.92
C VAL A 121 -19.68 -1.64 -5.46
N ILE A 122 -19.13 -0.77 -4.62
CA ILE A 122 -18.03 0.14 -5.01
C ILE A 122 -16.82 -0.67 -5.49
N GLY A 123 -16.43 -1.73 -4.76
CA GLY A 123 -15.31 -2.59 -5.14
C GLY A 123 -15.52 -3.29 -6.49
N VAL A 124 -16.73 -3.80 -6.74
CA VAL A 124 -17.09 -4.41 -8.04
C VAL A 124 -17.04 -3.38 -9.16
N LEU A 125 -17.61 -2.19 -8.95
CA LEU A 125 -17.59 -1.11 -9.96
C LEU A 125 -16.18 -0.67 -10.29
N LEU A 126 -15.33 -0.49 -9.26
CA LEU A 126 -13.90 -0.18 -9.46
C LEU A 126 -13.18 -1.31 -10.20
N GLY A 127 -13.42 -2.56 -9.82
CA GLY A 127 -12.83 -3.72 -10.50
C GLY A 127 -13.22 -3.80 -11.98
N ILE A 128 -14.48 -3.51 -12.30
CA ILE A 128 -14.94 -3.43 -13.69
C ILE A 128 -14.27 -2.26 -14.42
N ALA A 129 -14.21 -1.07 -13.80
CA ALA A 129 -13.59 0.10 -14.40
C ALA A 129 -12.10 -0.16 -14.72
N PHE A 130 -11.33 -0.73 -13.79
CA PHE A 130 -9.94 -1.11 -14.02
C PHE A 130 -9.78 -2.19 -15.09
N ARG A 131 -10.72 -3.12 -15.21
CA ARG A 131 -10.68 -4.14 -16.25
C ARG A 131 -10.96 -3.58 -17.64
N VAL A 132 -11.84 -2.58 -17.74
CA VAL A 132 -12.23 -1.95 -19.02
C VAL A 132 -11.13 -1.02 -19.53
N ASP A 133 -10.63 -0.14 -18.67
CA ASP A 133 -9.56 0.81 -19.01
C ASP A 133 -8.67 1.12 -17.80
N PHE A 134 -7.69 0.25 -17.60
CA PHE A 134 -6.71 0.40 -16.54
C PHE A 134 -5.95 1.73 -16.63
N THR A 135 -5.54 2.11 -17.85
CA THR A 135 -4.67 3.28 -18.06
C THR A 135 -5.37 4.58 -17.67
N THR A 136 -6.64 4.74 -18.08
CA THR A 136 -7.44 5.92 -17.71
C THR A 136 -7.70 5.96 -16.20
N CYS A 137 -8.12 4.84 -15.60
CA CYS A 137 -8.36 4.76 -14.16
C CYS A 137 -7.10 5.04 -13.36
N PHE A 138 -5.97 4.46 -13.74
CA PHE A 138 -4.67 4.70 -13.11
C PHE A 138 -4.24 6.17 -13.24
N THR A 139 -4.39 6.76 -14.42
CA THR A 139 -4.04 8.16 -14.67
C THR A 139 -4.89 9.12 -13.82
N ILE A 140 -6.20 8.86 -13.70
CA ILE A 140 -7.08 9.66 -12.84
C ILE A 140 -6.65 9.53 -11.37
N PHE A 141 -6.42 8.30 -10.90
CA PHE A 141 -5.92 8.05 -9.55
C PHE A 141 -4.60 8.77 -9.29
N HIS A 142 -3.64 8.63 -10.22
CA HIS A 142 -2.33 9.26 -10.10
C HIS A 142 -2.43 10.79 -10.05
N LYS A 143 -3.22 11.41 -10.91
CA LYS A 143 -3.45 12.87 -10.91
C LYS A 143 -4.15 13.38 -9.65
N LEU A 144 -4.98 12.54 -9.02
CA LEU A 144 -5.71 12.91 -7.81
C LEU A 144 -4.79 12.93 -6.57
N PHE A 145 -3.86 11.99 -6.51
CA PHE A 145 -2.99 11.78 -5.32
C PHE A 145 -1.57 12.30 -5.50
N PHE A 146 -1.09 12.43 -6.73
CA PHE A 146 0.28 12.86 -7.05
C PHE A 146 0.23 14.07 -7.98
N TYR A 147 0.38 15.24 -7.39
CA TYR A 147 0.45 16.49 -8.13
C TYR A 147 1.90 16.69 -8.61
N GLN A 148 2.19 16.27 -9.85
CA GLN A 148 3.42 16.64 -10.58
C GLN A 148 3.05 17.23 -11.92
#